data_517a75d3d125150d3dab497336f29a1e
#
_entry.id   517a75d3d125150d3dab497336f29a1e
#
_cell.length_a   1.000
_cell.length_b   1.000
_cell.length_c   1.000
_cell.angle_alpha   90.00
_cell.angle_beta   90.00
_cell.angle_gamma   90.00
#
_symmetry.space_group_name_H-M   'P 1'
#
loop_
_entity.id
_entity.type
_entity.pdbx_description
1 polymer ?
#
loop_
_entity_poly.entity_id
_entity_poly.type
_entity_poly.pdbx_seq_one_letter_code
_entity_poly.pdbx_strand_id
1 'polypeptide(L)'
;MNIDILFLNQELKASDDFINDLSLFEEYCKTHSFEGKANQIIAMPASYSRKNNLTYLVGLGEIEDSQELYELGIKVGSKIKEDVEIDFLNAENNIVPIIDGILYAQYKFNDYKSEDESAINNITFNQTDTTENEIKQSSIFWVRDQINTPLSLIHI
;
A
#
# COMPACT_ATOMS: atom_id res chain seq x y z
N MET A 1 -4.91 -12.83 -3.72
CA MET A 1 -5.96 -12.28 -2.82
C MET A 1 -6.29 -10.87 -3.26
N ASN A 2 -7.57 -10.45 -3.19
CA ASN A 2 -7.94 -9.08 -3.54
C ASN A 2 -8.07 -8.26 -2.27
N ILE A 3 -7.49 -7.07 -2.27
CA ILE A 3 -7.62 -6.10 -1.18
C ILE A 3 -8.07 -4.75 -1.74
N ASP A 4 -8.81 -4.02 -0.93
CA ASP A 4 -9.19 -2.65 -1.25
C ASP A 4 -8.39 -1.69 -0.37
N ILE A 5 -7.98 -0.55 -0.94
CA ILE A 5 -7.41 0.56 -0.19
C ILE A 5 -8.37 1.74 -0.31
N LEU A 6 -9.05 2.07 0.79
CA LEU A 6 -10.00 3.17 0.86
C LEU A 6 -9.35 4.39 1.48
N PHE A 7 -9.19 5.43 0.68
CA PHE A 7 -8.66 6.72 1.13
C PHE A 7 -9.74 7.57 1.78
N LEU A 8 -9.44 8.10 2.95
CA LEU A 8 -10.36 8.91 3.74
C LEU A 8 -9.66 10.16 4.29
N ASN A 9 -10.35 11.27 4.23
CA ASN A 9 -9.97 12.50 4.94
C ASN A 9 -10.65 12.53 6.33
N GLN A 10 -10.49 13.64 7.06
CA GLN A 10 -11.07 13.81 8.39
C GLN A 10 -12.62 13.85 8.42
N GLU A 11 -13.27 14.05 7.27
CA GLU A 11 -14.73 14.00 7.17
C GLU A 11 -15.27 12.56 7.14
N LEU A 12 -14.39 11.55 6.97
CA LEU A 12 -14.70 10.12 6.91
C LEU A 12 -15.82 9.78 5.93
N LYS A 13 -15.92 10.53 4.84
CA LYS A 13 -16.93 10.28 3.81
C LYS A 13 -16.56 9.06 2.99
N ALA A 14 -17.21 7.95 3.24
CA ALA A 14 -17.20 6.77 2.39
C ALA A 14 -18.50 6.71 1.58
N SER A 15 -18.38 6.27 0.32
CA SER A 15 -19.57 6.07 -0.53
C SER A 15 -20.28 4.76 -0.17
N ASP A 16 -21.60 4.76 -0.27
CA ASP A 16 -22.46 3.55 -0.22
C ASP A 16 -22.06 2.51 -1.27
N ASP A 17 -21.30 2.91 -2.30
CA ASP A 17 -20.80 1.99 -3.32
C ASP A 17 -19.72 1.04 -2.78
N PHE A 18 -19.03 1.42 -1.71
CA PHE A 18 -17.90 0.66 -1.16
C PHE A 18 -18.25 -0.06 0.15
N ILE A 19 -19.14 0.50 0.95
CA ILE A 19 -19.47 0.06 2.30
C ILE A 19 -20.90 -0.53 2.33
N ASN A 20 -21.07 -1.66 3.03
CA ASN A 20 -22.35 -2.34 3.17
C ASN A 20 -23.35 -1.55 4.02
N ASP A 21 -22.87 -0.99 5.13
CA ASP A 21 -23.66 -0.24 6.09
C ASP A 21 -22.82 0.90 6.67
N LEU A 22 -23.22 2.13 6.38
CA LEU A 22 -22.48 3.32 6.83
C LEU A 22 -22.51 3.50 8.35
N SER A 23 -23.60 3.12 9.00
CA SER A 23 -23.71 3.26 10.47
C SER A 23 -22.73 2.32 11.17
N LEU A 24 -22.61 1.09 10.69
CA LEU A 24 -21.63 0.12 11.20
C LEU A 24 -20.20 0.56 10.88
N PHE A 25 -19.98 1.15 9.72
CA PHE A 25 -18.66 1.71 9.35
C PHE A 25 -18.25 2.85 10.27
N GLU A 26 -19.15 3.79 10.55
CA GLU A 26 -18.88 4.89 11.49
C GLU A 26 -18.58 4.36 12.92
N GLU A 27 -19.30 3.37 13.38
CA GLU A 27 -19.05 2.71 14.66
C GLU A 27 -17.67 2.01 14.66
N TYR A 28 -17.32 1.35 13.56
CA TYR A 28 -16.00 0.73 13.39
C TYR A 28 -14.87 1.75 13.49
N CYS A 29 -15.00 2.88 12.79
CA CYS A 29 -14.01 3.96 12.83
C CYS A 29 -13.86 4.52 14.26
N LYS A 30 -14.97 4.74 14.97
CA LYS A 30 -14.94 5.21 16.36
C LYS A 30 -14.27 4.21 17.30
N THR A 31 -14.62 2.94 17.19
CA THR A 31 -14.06 1.87 18.03
C THR A 31 -12.55 1.74 17.86
N HIS A 32 -12.05 1.95 16.65
CA HIS A 32 -10.61 1.85 16.34
C HIS A 32 -9.89 3.20 16.34
N SER A 33 -10.56 4.25 16.82
CA SER A 33 -10.01 5.62 16.87
C SER A 33 -9.46 6.10 15.52
N PHE A 34 -10.12 5.70 14.43
CA PHE A 34 -9.77 6.13 13.08
C PHE A 34 -10.49 7.44 12.77
N GLU A 35 -9.73 8.49 12.54
CA GLU A 35 -10.23 9.86 12.31
C GLU A 35 -9.87 10.38 10.91
N GLY A 36 -9.34 9.54 10.01
CA GLY A 36 -8.89 9.95 8.69
C GLY A 36 -7.69 10.91 8.70
N LYS A 37 -7.01 11.03 9.83
CA LYS A 37 -5.77 11.81 9.94
C LYS A 37 -4.66 11.22 9.10
N ALA A 38 -3.74 12.07 8.67
CA ALA A 38 -2.56 11.65 7.92
C ALA A 38 -1.84 10.46 8.56
N ASN A 39 -1.50 9.49 7.74
CA ASN A 39 -0.78 8.28 8.14
C ASN A 39 -1.53 7.31 9.08
N GLN A 40 -2.80 7.50 9.34
CA GLN A 40 -3.61 6.47 9.99
C GLN A 40 -3.88 5.34 9.01
N ILE A 41 -3.61 4.10 9.40
CA ILE A 41 -3.86 2.91 8.58
C ILE A 41 -4.43 1.82 9.47
N ILE A 42 -5.66 1.39 9.20
CA ILE A 42 -6.29 0.26 9.88
C ILE A 42 -6.85 -0.73 8.86
N ALA A 43 -6.89 -2.01 9.23
CA ALA A 43 -7.47 -3.05 8.39
C ALA A 43 -8.92 -3.29 8.82
N MET A 44 -9.85 -3.11 7.88
CA MET A 44 -11.27 -3.35 8.08
C MET A 44 -11.66 -4.71 7.49
N PRO A 45 -12.38 -5.56 8.26
CA PRO A 45 -12.80 -6.88 7.79
C PRO A 45 -13.66 -6.82 6.53
N ALA A 46 -13.53 -7.86 5.70
CA ALA A 46 -14.25 -7.99 4.44
C ALA A 46 -15.79 -7.87 4.56
N SER A 47 -16.35 -8.23 5.71
CA SER A 47 -17.80 -8.14 5.97
C SER A 47 -18.37 -6.72 5.91
N TYR A 48 -17.53 -5.70 6.05
CA TYR A 48 -17.94 -4.30 5.93
C TYR A 48 -17.92 -3.80 4.48
N SER A 49 -17.12 -4.44 3.61
CA SER A 49 -16.97 -4.07 2.20
C SER A 49 -18.03 -4.71 1.32
N ARG A 50 -18.59 -3.97 0.36
CA ARG A 50 -19.51 -4.51 -0.65
C ARG A 50 -18.88 -5.57 -1.54
N LYS A 51 -17.58 -5.46 -1.80
CA LYS A 51 -16.83 -6.46 -2.58
C LYS A 51 -16.42 -7.68 -1.76
N ASN A 52 -16.69 -7.67 -0.45
CA ASN A 52 -16.23 -8.70 0.48
C ASN A 52 -14.70 -8.90 0.46
N ASN A 53 -13.96 -7.82 0.23
CA ASN A 53 -12.50 -7.78 0.27
C ASN A 53 -12.02 -7.22 1.61
N LEU A 54 -10.84 -7.68 2.05
CA LEU A 54 -10.12 -6.99 3.13
C LEU A 54 -9.84 -5.56 2.68
N THR A 55 -10.19 -4.58 3.49
CA THR A 55 -10.04 -3.17 3.14
C THR A 55 -9.09 -2.49 4.12
N TYR A 56 -8.03 -1.86 3.60
CA TYR A 56 -7.22 -0.93 4.39
C TYR A 56 -7.84 0.46 4.32
N LEU A 57 -8.26 0.99 5.48
CA LEU A 57 -8.65 2.39 5.62
C LEU A 57 -7.37 3.21 5.79
N VAL A 58 -7.16 4.17 4.92
CA VAL A 58 -5.95 4.98 4.87
C VAL A 58 -6.32 6.45 5.02
N GLY A 59 -5.89 7.05 6.11
CA GLY A 59 -6.09 8.47 6.39
C GLY A 59 -5.13 9.33 5.59
N LEU A 60 -5.68 10.20 4.76
CA LEU A 60 -4.90 11.20 4.01
C LEU A 60 -4.69 12.48 4.82
N GLY A 61 -5.63 12.81 5.74
CA GLY A 61 -5.62 14.11 6.40
C GLY A 61 -5.63 15.25 5.38
N GLU A 62 -4.60 16.09 5.41
CA GLU A 62 -4.38 17.21 4.49
C GLU A 62 -3.10 17.03 3.66
N ILE A 63 -2.69 15.76 3.41
CA ILE A 63 -1.47 15.46 2.63
C ILE A 63 -1.69 15.84 1.17
N GLU A 64 -0.87 16.74 0.65
CA GLU A 64 -0.81 17.12 -0.77
C GLU A 64 0.59 16.88 -1.36
N ASP A 65 1.60 16.80 -0.52
CA ASP A 65 2.99 16.63 -0.94
C ASP A 65 3.28 15.21 -1.44
N SER A 66 3.94 15.12 -2.60
CA SER A 66 4.25 13.82 -3.24
C SER A 66 5.19 12.96 -2.40
N GLN A 67 6.09 13.55 -1.62
CA GLN A 67 7.00 12.81 -0.75
C GLN A 67 6.23 12.17 0.42
N GLU A 68 5.30 12.91 1.02
CA GLU A 68 4.46 12.40 2.10
C GLU A 68 3.52 11.28 1.60
N LEU A 69 2.97 11.42 0.38
CA LEU A 69 2.18 10.36 -0.27
C LEU A 69 3.02 9.09 -0.53
N TYR A 70 4.27 9.27 -0.96
CA TYR A 70 5.21 8.16 -1.17
C TYR A 70 5.51 7.43 0.16
N GLU A 71 5.77 8.16 1.24
CA GLU A 71 6.01 7.60 2.57
C GLU A 71 4.77 6.88 3.12
N LEU A 72 3.58 7.42 2.86
CA LEU A 72 2.32 6.75 3.15
C LEU A 72 2.21 5.43 2.39
N GLY A 73 2.57 5.43 1.11
CA GLY A 73 2.63 4.22 0.28
C GLY A 73 3.56 3.16 0.87
N ILE A 74 4.75 3.53 1.35
CA ILE A 74 5.67 2.62 2.04
C ILE A 74 5.01 2.00 3.28
N LYS A 75 4.30 2.80 4.09
CA LYS A 75 3.62 2.31 5.29
C LYS A 75 2.50 1.33 4.94
N VAL A 76 1.72 1.59 3.90
CA VAL A 76 0.69 0.67 3.40
C VAL A 76 1.34 -0.62 2.88
N GLY A 77 2.33 -0.50 1.99
CA GLY A 77 3.03 -1.63 1.39
C GLY A 77 3.70 -2.54 2.42
N SER A 78 4.21 -1.97 3.51
CA SER A 78 4.82 -2.74 4.60
C SER A 78 3.85 -3.66 5.34
N LYS A 79 2.54 -3.41 5.23
CA LYS A 79 1.50 -4.27 5.81
C LYS A 79 1.10 -5.43 4.90
N ILE A 80 1.45 -5.37 3.63
CA ILE A 80 1.16 -6.40 2.64
C ILE A 80 2.27 -7.46 2.69
N LYS A 81 1.90 -8.70 3.01
CA LYS A 81 2.86 -9.81 3.24
C LYS A 81 2.71 -10.98 2.27
N GLU A 82 1.80 -10.86 1.34
CA GLU A 82 1.46 -11.91 0.37
C GLU A 82 1.14 -11.30 -1.00
N ASP A 83 0.99 -12.16 -2.00
CA ASP A 83 0.60 -11.74 -3.35
C ASP A 83 -0.84 -11.20 -3.34
N VAL A 84 -1.01 -9.98 -3.81
CA VAL A 84 -2.29 -9.30 -3.79
C VAL A 84 -2.56 -8.52 -5.06
N GLU A 85 -3.84 -8.37 -5.34
CA GLU A 85 -4.40 -7.48 -6.33
C GLU A 85 -5.11 -6.33 -5.60
N ILE A 86 -4.73 -5.09 -5.91
CA ILE A 86 -5.16 -3.89 -5.18
C ILE A 86 -6.15 -3.09 -6.02
N ASP A 87 -7.28 -2.76 -5.39
CA ASP A 87 -8.21 -1.74 -5.87
C ASP A 87 -8.09 -0.48 -4.99
N PHE A 88 -7.92 0.67 -5.63
CA PHE A 88 -7.98 1.96 -4.94
C PHE A 88 -9.41 2.51 -4.96
N LEU A 89 -9.93 2.83 -3.80
CA LEU A 89 -11.27 3.38 -3.60
C LEU A 89 -11.16 4.82 -3.11
N ASN A 90 -12.03 5.70 -3.63
CA ASN A 90 -12.06 7.13 -3.27
C ASN A 90 -10.71 7.83 -3.55
N ALA A 91 -10.07 7.48 -4.66
CA ALA A 91 -8.77 8.01 -5.06
C ALA A 91 -8.95 9.29 -5.89
N GLU A 92 -9.22 10.40 -5.23
CA GLU A 92 -9.33 11.72 -5.87
C GLU A 92 -7.96 12.38 -6.13
N ASN A 93 -6.91 11.91 -5.47
CA ASN A 93 -5.57 12.48 -5.51
C ASN A 93 -4.66 11.73 -6.48
N ASN A 94 -3.50 12.32 -6.76
CA ASN A 94 -2.44 11.63 -7.49
C ASN A 94 -1.93 10.42 -6.70
N ILE A 95 -2.34 9.21 -7.09
CA ILE A 95 -1.97 7.95 -6.44
C ILE A 95 -0.59 7.42 -6.87
N VAL A 96 0.04 7.99 -7.88
CA VAL A 96 1.33 7.52 -8.42
C VAL A 96 2.42 7.44 -7.33
N PRO A 97 2.61 8.46 -6.47
CA PRO A 97 3.59 8.36 -5.39
C PRO A 97 3.26 7.25 -4.38
N ILE A 98 1.97 6.99 -4.13
CA ILE A 98 1.53 5.92 -3.22
C ILE A 98 1.85 4.55 -3.82
N ILE A 99 1.61 4.35 -5.12
CA ILE A 99 1.98 3.13 -5.84
C ILE A 99 3.49 2.90 -5.76
N ASP A 100 4.29 3.94 -6.04
CA ASP A 100 5.75 3.89 -5.93
C ASP A 100 6.19 3.45 -4.52
N GLY A 101 5.57 4.00 -3.49
CA GLY A 101 5.84 3.64 -2.10
C GLY A 101 5.47 2.20 -1.76
N ILE A 102 4.30 1.73 -2.22
CA ILE A 102 3.85 0.34 -2.01
C ILE A 102 4.84 -0.63 -2.66
N LEU A 103 5.22 -0.40 -3.92
CA LEU A 103 6.18 -1.24 -4.64
C LEU A 103 7.56 -1.20 -3.96
N TYR A 104 8.02 -0.02 -3.55
CA TYR A 104 9.28 0.13 -2.83
C TYR A 104 9.34 -0.69 -1.54
N ALA A 105 8.24 -0.77 -0.82
CA ALA A 105 8.14 -1.53 0.43
C ALA A 105 8.28 -3.05 0.25
N GLN A 106 8.17 -3.56 -0.98
CA GLN A 106 8.35 -4.99 -1.28
C GLN A 106 9.81 -5.40 -1.43
N TYR A 107 10.74 -4.44 -1.43
CA TYR A 107 12.15 -4.77 -1.55
C TYR A 107 12.65 -5.66 -0.41
N LYS A 108 13.26 -6.78 -0.77
CA LYS A 108 13.95 -7.70 0.14
C LYS A 108 15.34 -8.00 -0.42
N PHE A 109 16.38 -7.77 0.37
CA PHE A 109 17.73 -8.19 0.02
C PHE A 109 18.01 -9.53 0.69
N ASN A 110 18.10 -10.60 -0.10
CA ASN A 110 18.15 -11.96 0.38
C ASN A 110 19.37 -12.77 -0.10
N ASP A 111 20.29 -12.15 -0.85
CA ASP A 111 21.41 -12.85 -1.54
C ASP A 111 22.32 -13.67 -0.61
N TYR A 112 22.27 -13.44 0.71
CA TYR A 112 23.13 -14.10 1.70
C TYR A 112 22.36 -14.84 2.80
N LYS A 113 21.04 -14.99 2.66
CA LYS A 113 20.23 -15.76 3.60
C LYS A 113 20.08 -17.21 3.11
N SER A 114 20.23 -18.16 4.02
CA SER A 114 20.22 -19.59 3.73
C SER A 114 18.82 -20.21 3.56
N GLU A 115 17.75 -19.43 3.64
CA GLU A 115 16.38 -19.91 3.50
C GLU A 115 15.64 -19.13 2.41
N ASP A 116 14.81 -19.84 1.65
CA ASP A 116 14.00 -19.36 0.52
C ASP A 116 12.89 -18.34 0.91
N GLU A 117 13.16 -17.40 1.80
CA GLU A 117 12.26 -16.27 2.06
C GLU A 117 12.32 -15.17 0.98
N SER A 118 12.80 -15.53 -0.20
CA SER A 118 13.21 -14.60 -1.24
C SER A 118 12.10 -14.11 -2.17
N ALA A 119 10.89 -14.63 -2.06
CA ALA A 119 9.82 -14.18 -2.93
C ALA A 119 9.42 -12.73 -2.59
N ILE A 120 9.69 -11.82 -3.50
CA ILE A 120 9.05 -10.50 -3.52
C ILE A 120 7.57 -10.75 -3.75
N ASN A 121 6.69 -10.20 -2.89
CA ASN A 121 5.27 -10.34 -3.09
C ASN A 121 4.87 -9.71 -4.43
N ASN A 122 4.08 -10.43 -5.20
CA ASN A 122 3.57 -9.93 -6.48
C ASN A 122 2.34 -9.05 -6.20
N ILE A 123 2.49 -7.75 -6.43
CA ILE A 123 1.43 -6.78 -6.26
C ILE A 123 0.99 -6.28 -7.63
N THR A 124 -0.29 -6.39 -7.92
CA THR A 124 -0.92 -5.85 -9.11
C THR A 124 -1.99 -4.82 -8.76
N PHE A 125 -2.23 -3.87 -9.65
CA PHE A 125 -3.17 -2.78 -9.44
C PHE A 125 -4.22 -2.80 -10.55
N ASN A 126 -5.51 -2.89 -10.18
CA ASN A 126 -6.58 -3.11 -11.15
C ASN A 126 -6.99 -1.90 -11.98
N GLN A 127 -6.70 -0.69 -11.51
CA GLN A 127 -7.28 0.54 -12.06
C GLN A 127 -6.27 1.47 -12.73
N THR A 128 -4.99 1.09 -12.74
CA THR A 128 -3.92 1.99 -13.17
C THR A 128 -2.86 1.23 -13.95
N ASP A 129 -2.39 1.78 -15.06
CA ASP A 129 -1.19 1.29 -15.72
C ASP A 129 0.03 1.63 -14.86
N THR A 130 0.66 0.60 -14.32
CA THR A 130 1.80 0.72 -13.40
C THR A 130 3.13 0.41 -14.05
N THR A 131 3.18 0.25 -15.36
CA THR A 131 4.37 -0.17 -16.10
C THR A 131 5.59 0.73 -15.79
N GLU A 132 5.40 2.05 -15.80
CA GLU A 132 6.48 2.99 -15.50
C GLU A 132 6.96 2.88 -14.04
N ASN A 133 6.02 2.72 -13.11
CA ASN A 133 6.32 2.53 -11.68
C ASN A 133 7.13 1.26 -11.45
N GLU A 134 6.77 0.16 -12.10
CA GLU A 134 7.45 -1.13 -12.01
C GLU A 134 8.88 -1.06 -12.57
N ILE A 135 9.07 -0.42 -13.72
CA ILE A 135 10.40 -0.20 -14.32
C ILE A 135 11.26 0.65 -13.38
N LYS A 136 10.72 1.73 -12.83
CA LYS A 136 11.40 2.58 -11.87
C LYS A 136 11.83 1.81 -10.62
N GLN A 137 10.93 1.03 -10.03
CA GLN A 137 11.23 0.24 -8.83
C GLN A 137 12.25 -0.86 -9.11
N SER A 138 12.16 -1.55 -10.24
CA SER A 138 13.16 -2.54 -10.64
C SER A 138 14.56 -1.94 -10.73
N SER A 139 14.68 -0.72 -11.25
CA SER A 139 15.94 0.00 -11.32
C SER A 139 16.49 0.38 -9.94
N ILE A 140 15.61 0.84 -9.04
CA ILE A 140 15.97 1.16 -7.65
C ILE A 140 16.43 -0.10 -6.92
N PHE A 141 15.73 -1.22 -7.07
CA PHE A 141 16.07 -2.49 -6.44
C PHE A 141 17.43 -2.99 -6.93
N TRP A 142 17.70 -2.92 -8.24
CA TRP A 142 19.00 -3.27 -8.78
C TRP A 142 20.12 -2.45 -8.14
N VAL A 143 19.97 -1.13 -8.02
CA VAL A 143 20.96 -0.26 -7.37
C VAL A 143 21.15 -0.64 -5.90
N ARG A 144 20.08 -0.89 -5.17
CA ARG A 144 20.14 -1.32 -3.75
C ARG A 144 20.85 -2.65 -3.59
N ASP A 145 20.64 -3.60 -4.50
CA ASP A 145 21.34 -4.88 -4.50
C ASP A 145 22.83 -4.69 -4.69
N GLN A 146 23.24 -3.81 -5.62
CA GLN A 146 24.67 -3.48 -5.82
C GLN A 146 25.30 -2.86 -4.57
N ILE A 147 24.60 -1.95 -3.90
CA ILE A 147 25.11 -1.29 -2.68
C ILE A 147 25.19 -2.30 -1.51
N ASN A 148 24.25 -3.21 -1.42
CA ASN A 148 24.18 -4.19 -0.33
C ASN A 148 25.11 -5.40 -0.58
N THR A 149 25.60 -5.59 -1.81
CA THR A 149 26.56 -6.65 -2.12
C THR A 149 27.91 -6.33 -1.51
N PRO A 150 28.50 -7.21 -0.66
CA PRO A 150 29.85 -6.98 -0.12
C PRO A 150 30.89 -6.78 -1.20
N LEU A 151 31.79 -5.82 -0.98
CA LEU A 151 32.89 -5.51 -1.92
C LEU A 151 33.74 -6.72 -2.30
N SER A 152 33.86 -7.71 -1.42
CA SER A 152 34.58 -8.95 -1.67
C SER A 152 33.93 -9.86 -2.75
N LEU A 153 32.65 -9.60 -3.06
CA LEU A 153 31.90 -10.35 -4.07
C LEU A 153 31.65 -9.54 -5.35
N ILE A 154 31.91 -8.25 -5.33
CA ILE A 154 31.92 -7.40 -6.52
C ILE A 154 33.24 -7.69 -7.23
N HIS A 155 33.19 -8.52 -8.25
CA HIS A 155 34.38 -8.77 -9.07
C HIS A 155 34.82 -7.53 -9.79
N ILE A 156 35.97 -7.17 -9.43
CA ILE A 156 36.81 -6.22 -10.17
C ILE A 156 37.44 -6.97 -11.32
#